data_e9a81e280d5f072858a1aa1178240ab2
#
_entry.id   e9a81e280d5f072858a1aa1178240ab2
#
_cell.length_a   1.000
_cell.length_b   1.000
_cell.length_c   1.000
_cell.angle_alpha   90.00
_cell.angle_beta   90.00
_cell.angle_gamma   90.00
#
_symmetry.space_group_name_H-M   'P 1'
#
loop_
_entity.id
_entity.type
_entity.pdbx_description
1 polymer ?
#
loop_
_entity_poly.entity_id
_entity_poly.type
_entity_poly.pdbx_seq_one_letter_code
_entity_poly.pdbx_strand_id
1 'polypeptide(L)'
;MSTDFTQLIADIEQEAREEGPRAVRELERFREEFGLAGQLIASRREGKLSQRDLAKLSGVPQSEISRIETGAGNPTYATITALLRPLGKRIQLVDDRPSIT
;
A
#
# COMPACT_ATOMS: atom_id res chain seq x y z
N MET A 1 16.84 -10.31 -8.54
CA MET A 1 15.38 -10.34 -8.54
C MET A 1 14.86 -9.63 -7.32
N SER A 2 14.16 -8.54 -7.51
CA SER A 2 13.63 -7.82 -6.37
C SER A 2 12.36 -8.51 -5.89
N THR A 3 12.28 -8.75 -4.59
CA THR A 3 11.05 -9.20 -3.95
C THR A 3 10.12 -8.01 -3.92
N ASP A 4 8.96 -8.10 -4.53
CA ASP A 4 8.01 -7.02 -4.45
C ASP A 4 7.31 -7.02 -3.10
N PHE A 5 6.59 -5.94 -2.81
CA PHE A 5 5.91 -5.79 -1.54
C PHE A 5 4.85 -6.87 -1.33
N THR A 6 4.18 -7.28 -2.39
CA THR A 6 3.14 -8.31 -2.32
C THR A 6 3.71 -9.64 -1.84
N GLN A 7 4.87 -10.03 -2.38
CA GLN A 7 5.53 -11.27 -1.96
C GLN A 7 5.99 -11.18 -0.51
N LEU A 8 6.55 -10.04 -0.12
CA LEU A 8 6.99 -9.84 1.26
C LEU A 8 5.83 -9.99 2.24
N ILE A 9 4.69 -9.38 1.92
CA ILE A 9 3.49 -9.49 2.77
C ILE A 9 3.00 -10.93 2.83
N ALA A 10 3.02 -11.66 1.71
CA ALA A 10 2.61 -13.06 1.68
C ALA A 10 3.49 -13.92 2.60
N ASP A 11 4.80 -13.68 2.58
CA ASP A 11 5.74 -14.42 3.43
C ASP A 11 5.50 -14.10 4.90
N ILE A 12 5.27 -12.83 5.24
CA ILE A 12 4.98 -12.41 6.61
C ILE A 12 3.67 -13.02 7.09
N GLU A 13 2.66 -13.07 6.25
CA GLU A 13 1.37 -13.69 6.59
C GLU A 13 1.53 -15.18 6.89
N GLN A 14 2.35 -15.87 6.12
CA GLN A 14 2.60 -17.30 6.34
C GLN A 14 3.29 -17.52 7.68
N GLU A 15 4.29 -16.72 7.99
CA GLU A 15 4.97 -16.81 9.30
C GLU A 15 4.01 -16.53 10.45
N ALA A 16 3.14 -15.52 10.29
CA ALA A 16 2.17 -15.17 11.33
C ALA A 16 1.21 -16.31 11.60
N ARG A 17 0.74 -17.00 10.54
CA ARG A 17 -0.14 -18.15 10.71
C ARG A 17 0.54 -19.27 11.49
N GLU A 18 1.81 -19.50 11.23
CA GLU A 18 2.60 -20.52 11.92
C GLU A 18 2.80 -20.17 13.40
N GLU A 19 2.89 -18.88 13.73
CA GLU A 19 3.05 -18.42 15.10
C GLU A 19 1.74 -18.44 15.90
N GLY A 20 0.60 -18.40 15.23
CA GLY A 20 -0.70 -18.52 15.87
C GLY A 20 -1.61 -17.30 15.74
N PRO A 21 -2.82 -17.35 16.36
CA PRO A 21 -3.84 -16.34 16.18
C PRO A 21 -3.45 -14.92 16.60
N ARG A 22 -2.63 -14.79 17.64
CA ARG A 22 -2.20 -13.47 18.10
C ARG A 22 -1.33 -12.78 17.06
N ALA A 23 -0.40 -13.54 16.47
CA ALA A 23 0.47 -13.00 15.43
C ALA A 23 -0.34 -12.61 14.18
N VAL A 24 -1.35 -13.40 13.84
CA VAL A 24 -2.24 -13.07 12.73
C VAL A 24 -2.97 -11.75 12.98
N ARG A 25 -3.49 -11.54 14.20
CA ARG A 25 -4.18 -10.31 14.53
C ARG A 25 -3.26 -9.09 14.49
N GLU A 26 -2.02 -9.25 14.95
CA GLU A 26 -1.03 -8.17 14.91
C GLU A 26 -0.69 -7.81 13.47
N LEU A 27 -0.56 -8.81 12.60
CA LEU A 27 -0.29 -8.58 11.19
C LEU A 27 -1.46 -7.88 10.50
N GLU A 28 -2.70 -8.29 10.80
CA GLU A 28 -3.88 -7.64 10.25
C GLU A 28 -3.94 -6.17 10.64
N ARG A 29 -3.61 -5.85 11.89
CA ARG A 29 -3.53 -4.47 12.35
C ARG A 29 -2.47 -3.68 11.58
N PHE A 30 -1.29 -4.28 11.39
CA PHE A 30 -0.23 -3.66 10.61
C PHE A 30 -0.70 -3.37 9.17
N ARG A 31 -1.38 -4.32 8.56
CA ARG A 31 -1.89 -4.15 7.20
C ARG A 31 -2.93 -3.04 7.11
N GLU A 32 -3.77 -2.90 8.14
CA GLU A 32 -4.73 -1.80 8.19
C GLU A 32 -4.05 -0.45 8.26
N GLU A 33 -2.98 -0.34 9.05
CA GLU A 33 -2.24 0.91 9.20
C GLU A 33 -1.37 1.25 7.99
N PHE A 34 -0.70 0.25 7.43
CA PHE A 34 0.33 0.47 6.42
C PHE A 34 0.01 -0.13 5.06
N GLY A 35 -1.13 -0.80 4.93
CA GLY A 35 -1.50 -1.49 3.69
C GLY A 35 -1.54 -0.57 2.48
N LEU A 36 -2.11 0.62 2.62
CA LEU A 36 -2.17 1.59 1.53
C LEU A 36 -0.78 2.08 1.16
N ALA A 37 0.04 2.41 2.16
CA ALA A 37 1.41 2.86 1.94
C ALA A 37 2.21 1.80 1.16
N GLY A 38 2.11 0.56 1.58
CA GLY A 38 2.80 -0.54 0.91
C GLY A 38 2.34 -0.76 -0.51
N GLN A 39 1.03 -0.70 -0.75
CA GLN A 39 0.49 -0.84 -2.10
C GLN A 39 0.91 0.32 -3.00
N LEU A 40 0.99 1.52 -2.45
CA LEU A 40 1.44 2.69 -3.20
C LEU A 40 2.91 2.54 -3.60
N ILE A 41 3.77 2.13 -2.66
CA ILE A 41 5.18 1.87 -2.94
C ILE A 41 5.32 0.82 -4.04
N ALA A 42 4.62 -0.30 -3.91
CA ALA A 42 4.68 -1.39 -4.89
C ALA A 42 4.23 -0.92 -6.27
N SER A 43 3.13 -0.18 -6.34
CA SER A 43 2.61 0.34 -7.61
C SER A 43 3.57 1.31 -8.27
N ARG A 44 4.18 2.17 -7.47
CA ARG A 44 5.17 3.13 -7.98
C ARG A 44 6.38 2.40 -8.56
N ARG A 45 6.88 1.40 -7.85
CA ARG A 45 8.04 0.63 -8.29
C ARG A 45 7.76 -0.23 -9.51
N GLU A 46 6.57 -0.79 -9.60
CA GLU A 46 6.13 -1.49 -10.81
C GLU A 46 6.22 -0.59 -12.03
N GLY A 47 5.82 0.68 -11.88
CA GLY A 47 5.91 1.67 -12.94
C GLY A 47 7.31 2.21 -13.16
N LYS A 48 8.29 1.75 -12.39
CA LYS A 48 9.70 2.19 -12.46
C LYS A 48 9.84 3.69 -12.24
N LEU A 49 9.00 4.24 -11.36
CA LEU A 49 9.01 5.65 -11.03
C LEU A 49 9.66 5.87 -9.67
N SER A 50 10.48 6.94 -9.59
CA SER A 50 10.94 7.43 -8.29
C SER A 50 9.84 8.24 -7.64
N GLN A 51 10.01 8.56 -6.35
CA GLN A 51 9.08 9.48 -5.68
C GLN A 51 9.04 10.83 -6.41
N ARG A 52 10.19 11.30 -6.89
CA ARG A 52 10.29 12.56 -7.64
C ARG A 52 9.51 12.49 -8.95
N ASP A 53 9.62 11.38 -9.67
CA ASP A 53 8.88 11.19 -10.91
C ASP A 53 7.37 11.20 -10.64
N LEU A 54 6.93 10.50 -9.61
CA LEU A 54 5.53 10.45 -9.26
C LEU A 54 5.02 11.84 -8.84
N ALA A 55 5.85 12.61 -8.11
CA ALA A 55 5.51 13.97 -7.73
C ALA A 55 5.24 14.84 -8.97
N LYS A 56 6.11 14.73 -9.97
CA LYS A 56 5.93 15.48 -11.21
C LYS A 56 4.66 15.10 -11.96
N LEU A 57 4.39 13.81 -12.03
CA LEU A 57 3.23 13.31 -12.78
C LEU A 57 1.91 13.56 -12.05
N SER A 58 1.90 13.50 -10.74
CA SER A 58 0.68 13.61 -9.94
C SER A 58 0.36 15.02 -9.49
N GLY A 59 1.37 15.89 -9.43
CA GLY A 59 1.22 17.22 -8.83
C GLY A 59 1.28 17.20 -7.31
N VAL A 60 1.50 16.06 -6.69
CA VAL A 60 1.63 15.94 -5.24
C VAL A 60 3.09 16.14 -4.86
N PRO A 61 3.39 17.00 -3.87
CA PRO A 61 4.80 17.22 -3.48
C PRO A 61 5.51 15.93 -3.06
N GLN A 62 6.77 15.81 -3.42
CA GLN A 62 7.56 14.62 -3.06
C GLN A 62 7.60 14.40 -1.55
N SER A 63 7.69 15.47 -0.77
CA SER A 63 7.69 15.36 0.69
C SER A 63 6.42 14.71 1.22
N GLU A 64 5.28 14.99 0.60
CA GLU A 64 4.02 14.36 0.98
C GLU A 64 3.97 12.90 0.57
N ILE A 65 4.46 12.57 -0.62
CA ILE A 65 4.57 11.18 -1.08
C ILE A 65 5.44 10.38 -0.09
N SER A 66 6.56 10.93 0.31
CA SER A 66 7.45 10.29 1.28
C SER A 66 6.74 10.02 2.60
N ARG A 67 5.98 10.99 3.10
CA ARG A 67 5.22 10.82 4.35
C ARG A 67 4.17 9.73 4.23
N ILE A 68 3.45 9.69 3.11
CA ILE A 68 2.43 8.68 2.87
C ILE A 68 3.08 7.29 2.82
N GLU A 69 4.19 7.17 2.12
CA GLU A 69 4.88 5.88 1.96
C GLU A 69 5.51 5.37 3.25
N THR A 70 5.77 6.23 4.21
CA THR A 70 6.26 5.80 5.52
C THR A 70 5.13 5.53 6.52
N GLY A 71 3.88 5.74 6.10
CA GLY A 71 2.73 5.56 6.97
C GLY A 71 2.48 6.73 7.92
N ALA A 72 3.26 7.81 7.82
CA ALA A 72 3.17 8.96 8.71
C ALA A 72 2.12 9.99 8.28
N GLY A 73 1.69 9.93 7.03
CA GLY A 73 0.73 10.89 6.51
C GLY A 73 -0.71 10.44 6.71
N ASN A 74 -1.63 11.37 6.52
CA ASN A 74 -3.05 11.08 6.49
C ASN A 74 -3.65 11.70 5.23
N PRO A 75 -3.41 11.08 4.07
CA PRO A 75 -3.80 11.65 2.79
C PRO A 75 -5.31 11.65 2.62
N THR A 76 -5.79 12.67 1.91
CA THR A 76 -7.20 12.71 1.52
C THR A 76 -7.45 11.77 0.34
N TYR A 77 -8.71 11.48 0.09
CA TYR A 77 -9.13 10.73 -1.10
C TYR A 77 -8.61 11.40 -2.38
N ALA A 78 -8.70 12.73 -2.45
CA ALA A 78 -8.23 13.48 -3.61
C ALA A 78 -6.72 13.28 -3.85
N THR A 79 -5.93 13.32 -2.78
CA THR A 79 -4.48 13.11 -2.87
C THR A 79 -4.18 11.70 -3.37
N ILE A 80 -4.83 10.69 -2.80
CA ILE A 80 -4.61 9.31 -3.24
C ILE A 80 -4.99 9.12 -4.69
N THR A 81 -6.13 9.66 -5.11
CA THR A 81 -6.57 9.57 -6.50
C THR A 81 -5.56 10.23 -7.44
N ALA A 82 -5.02 11.39 -7.06
CA ALA A 82 -4.01 12.08 -7.86
C ALA A 82 -2.74 11.23 -8.03
N LEU A 83 -2.34 10.52 -6.98
CA LEU A 83 -1.17 9.64 -7.03
C LEU A 83 -1.42 8.41 -7.90
N LEU A 84 -2.62 7.87 -7.87
CA LEU A 84 -2.93 6.63 -8.57
C LEU A 84 -3.16 6.81 -10.08
N ARG A 85 -3.64 7.98 -10.50
CA ARG A 85 -3.90 8.24 -11.92
C ARG A 85 -2.69 7.98 -12.83
N PRO A 86 -1.51 8.55 -12.56
CA PRO A 86 -0.36 8.28 -13.43
C PRO A 86 0.11 6.84 -13.38
N LEU A 87 -0.32 6.09 -12.38
CA LEU A 87 -0.01 4.67 -12.25
C LEU A 87 -1.06 3.78 -12.95
N GLY A 88 -2.09 4.37 -13.50
CA GLY A 88 -3.18 3.63 -14.14
C GLY A 88 -4.04 2.86 -13.16
N LYS A 89 -4.12 3.31 -11.92
CA LYS A 89 -4.82 2.60 -10.85
C LYS A 89 -5.92 3.47 -10.24
N ARG A 90 -6.83 2.83 -9.53
CA ARG A 90 -7.92 3.51 -8.85
C ARG A 90 -8.25 2.80 -7.53
N ILE A 91 -8.93 3.51 -6.66
CA ILE A 91 -9.44 2.94 -5.42
C ILE A 91 -10.74 2.20 -5.73
N GLN A 92 -10.88 1.04 -5.13
CA GLN A 92 -12.09 0.24 -5.26
C GLN A 92 -12.38 -0.43 -3.92
N LEU A 93 -13.65 -0.44 -3.54
CA LEU A 93 -14.09 -1.15 -2.35
C LEU A 93 -14.38 -2.59 -2.72
N VAL A 94 -13.89 -3.51 -1.91
CA VAL A 94 -14.13 -4.94 -2.11
C VAL A 94 -14.65 -5.52 -0.81
N ASP A 95 -15.40 -6.60 -0.91
CA ASP A 95 -15.87 -7.30 0.29
C ASP A 95 -14.69 -7.94 0.98
N ASP A 96 -14.61 -7.75 2.29
CA ASP A 96 -13.50 -8.26 3.09
C ASP A 96 -13.59 -9.76 3.35
N ARG A 97 -14.78 -10.31 3.23
CA ARG A 97 -15.02 -11.73 3.47
C ARG A 97 -16.08 -12.24 2.50
N PRO A 98 -16.12 -13.55 2.28
CA PRO A 98 -17.16 -14.14 1.44
C PRO A 98 -18.52 -13.71 1.93
N SER A 99 -19.43 -13.45 0.98
CA SER A 99 -20.78 -13.09 1.32
C SER A 99 -21.40 -14.20 2.16
N ILE A 100 -21.86 -13.82 3.34
CA ILE A 100 -22.60 -14.72 4.21
C ILE A 100 -24.06 -14.39 4.00
N THR A 101 -24.71 -15.22 3.33
CA THR A 101 -26.15 -15.10 3.16
C THR A 101 -26.83 -16.19 3.95
#